data_736fe8c349f7fd053bf86a1bed9cf391
#
_entry.id   736fe8c349f7fd053bf86a1bed9cf391
#
_cell.length_a   1.000
_cell.length_b   1.000
_cell.length_c   1.000
_cell.angle_alpha   90.00
_cell.angle_beta   90.00
_cell.angle_gamma   90.00
#
_symmetry.space_group_name_H-M   'P 1'
#
loop_
_entity.id
_entity.type
_entity.pdbx_description
1 polymer ?
#
loop_
_entity_poly.entity_id
_entity_poly.type
_entity_poly.pdbx_seq_one_letter_code
_entity_poly.pdbx_strand_id
1 'polypeptide(L)'
;MSALPRLCLVSGADRIRYRSHVNQAVYAQEHGYDYRFDLGVNLGGLRSHFDIKLRVLQRLGPLYEWVMWIDDDCWFTDFRPGILEAVLEEATERDADIVIARGAREPRGFSSFLNSGVILLRRSQAATSLLEGVLTEPIDDVERWWDEERLGIFTHGDQDQIVKVLHDRDLLGRTWLTAPQRLNSRTHLYTASAQDALVCHFAGHYDRELSVAYFARDYHLSPDLLPWEVARRYGITTRPMSPAEIRLRQERRDLRGRLKPYLKPLRDRLREVRRR
;
A
#
# COMPACT_ATOMS: atom_id res chain seq x y z
N MET A 1 32.23 -6.19 -6.66
CA MET A 1 30.76 -6.19 -6.76
C MET A 1 30.23 -5.87 -5.38
N SER A 2 29.59 -4.72 -5.18
CA SER A 2 28.88 -4.39 -3.94
C SER A 2 27.79 -5.44 -3.73
N ALA A 3 27.74 -6.06 -2.56
CA ALA A 3 26.64 -6.97 -2.24
C ALA A 3 25.32 -6.17 -2.34
N LEU A 4 24.36 -6.71 -3.08
CA LEU A 4 23.01 -6.12 -3.15
C LEU A 4 22.47 -5.94 -1.73
N PRO A 5 21.80 -4.84 -1.41
CA PRO A 5 21.20 -4.64 -0.10
C PRO A 5 20.24 -5.80 0.18
N ARG A 6 20.30 -6.36 1.41
CA ARG A 6 19.39 -7.43 1.83
C ARG A 6 17.99 -6.84 2.01
N LEU A 7 17.15 -6.99 1.00
CA LEU A 7 15.78 -6.49 0.96
C LEU A 7 14.78 -7.63 1.18
N CYS A 8 13.82 -7.42 2.07
CA CYS A 8 12.64 -8.24 2.19
C CYS A 8 11.39 -7.45 1.77
N LEU A 9 10.68 -7.96 0.76
CA LEU A 9 9.33 -7.51 0.46
C LEU A 9 8.36 -8.22 1.38
N VAL A 10 7.48 -7.47 2.03
CA VAL A 10 6.52 -8.05 2.96
C VAL A 10 5.13 -7.47 2.76
N SER A 11 4.14 -8.34 2.76
CA SER A 11 2.74 -7.98 2.77
C SER A 11 2.02 -8.73 3.89
N GLY A 12 0.79 -8.36 4.17
CA GLY A 12 -0.02 -9.07 5.15
C GLY A 12 -1.46 -8.60 5.16
N ALA A 13 -2.32 -9.43 5.76
CA ALA A 13 -3.72 -9.15 5.90
C ALA A 13 -4.32 -9.94 7.09
N ASP A 14 -5.47 -9.51 7.61
CA ASP A 14 -6.26 -10.30 8.54
C ASP A 14 -6.91 -11.53 7.87
N ARG A 15 -7.09 -11.47 6.56
CA ARG A 15 -7.55 -12.56 5.69
C ARG A 15 -7.16 -12.29 4.24
N ILE A 16 -6.95 -13.33 3.45
CA ILE A 16 -6.67 -13.20 2.02
C ILE A 16 -7.93 -12.77 1.28
N ARG A 17 -7.90 -11.57 0.71
CA ARG A 17 -8.99 -10.99 -0.11
C ARG A 17 -8.63 -10.95 -1.58
N TYR A 18 -7.37 -10.68 -1.88
CA TYR A 18 -6.87 -10.40 -3.22
C TYR A 18 -5.71 -11.32 -3.57
N ARG A 19 -5.39 -11.40 -4.85
CA ARG A 19 -4.27 -12.18 -5.37
C ARG A 19 -2.98 -11.35 -5.54
N SER A 20 -2.92 -10.17 -4.95
CA SER A 20 -1.73 -9.31 -4.94
C SER A 20 -0.48 -10.02 -4.44
N HIS A 21 -0.64 -10.93 -3.45
CA HIS A 21 0.45 -11.75 -2.94
C HIS A 21 1.12 -12.62 -4.02
N VAL A 22 0.40 -13.04 -5.06
CA VAL A 22 0.98 -13.77 -6.21
C VAL A 22 1.87 -12.84 -7.02
N ASN A 23 1.40 -11.65 -7.35
CA ASN A 23 2.17 -10.64 -8.08
C ASN A 23 3.43 -10.22 -7.29
N GLN A 24 3.27 -9.94 -6.00
CA GLN A 24 4.36 -9.52 -5.12
C GLN A 24 5.42 -10.61 -4.95
N ALA A 25 5.00 -11.89 -4.79
CA ALA A 25 5.91 -13.02 -4.70
C ALA A 25 6.69 -13.25 -6.00
N VAL A 26 6.02 -13.15 -7.14
CA VAL A 26 6.67 -13.26 -8.46
C VAL A 26 7.64 -12.12 -8.69
N TYR A 27 7.26 -10.88 -8.35
CA TYR A 27 8.17 -9.74 -8.44
C TYR A 27 9.43 -9.96 -7.60
N ALA A 28 9.27 -10.40 -6.36
CA ALA A 28 10.41 -10.70 -5.49
C ALA A 28 11.32 -11.78 -6.09
N GLN A 29 10.75 -12.86 -6.62
CA GLN A 29 11.50 -13.95 -7.23
C GLN A 29 12.25 -13.51 -8.50
N GLU A 30 11.65 -12.67 -9.36
CA GLU A 30 12.28 -12.13 -10.56
C GLU A 30 13.50 -11.27 -10.24
N HIS A 31 13.49 -10.57 -9.10
CA HIS A 31 14.52 -9.63 -8.69
C HIS A 31 15.47 -10.18 -7.60
N GLY A 32 15.26 -11.44 -7.16
CA GLY A 32 16.13 -12.07 -6.15
C GLY A 32 15.94 -11.50 -4.73
N TYR A 33 14.76 -10.99 -4.40
CA TYR A 33 14.43 -10.53 -3.06
C TYR A 33 13.74 -11.60 -2.24
N ASP A 34 13.86 -11.53 -0.92
CA ASP A 34 13.02 -12.31 -0.01
C ASP A 34 11.58 -11.78 -0.05
N TYR A 35 10.60 -12.68 0.03
CA TYR A 35 9.18 -12.34 0.14
C TYR A 35 8.55 -13.01 1.35
N ARG A 36 7.75 -12.24 2.08
CA ARG A 36 6.96 -12.72 3.21
C ARG A 36 5.53 -12.24 3.11
N PHE A 37 4.58 -13.15 3.34
CA PHE A 37 3.18 -12.81 3.52
C PHE A 37 2.73 -13.21 4.93
N ASP A 38 2.21 -12.25 5.71
CA ASP A 38 1.81 -12.46 7.09
C ASP A 38 0.28 -12.42 7.23
N LEU A 39 -0.28 -13.52 7.77
CA LEU A 39 -1.68 -13.53 8.18
C LEU A 39 -1.77 -13.07 9.63
N GLY A 40 -2.33 -11.88 9.84
CA GLY A 40 -2.39 -11.19 11.13
C GLY A 40 -3.16 -11.91 12.24
N VAL A 41 -3.81 -13.03 11.93
CA VAL A 41 -4.53 -13.86 12.92
C VAL A 41 -3.64 -14.37 14.07
N ASN A 42 -2.32 -14.44 13.85
CA ASN A 42 -1.33 -14.89 14.83
C ASN A 42 -0.68 -13.76 15.62
N LEU A 43 -1.04 -12.50 15.36
CA LEU A 43 -0.50 -11.34 16.05
C LEU A 43 -1.46 -10.93 17.18
N GLY A 44 -1.21 -11.41 18.39
CA GLY A 44 -1.98 -11.00 19.58
C GLY A 44 -1.83 -9.50 19.89
N GLY A 45 -2.85 -8.92 20.53
CA GLY A 45 -2.80 -7.53 21.01
C GLY A 45 -2.93 -6.44 19.93
N LEU A 46 -3.50 -6.77 18.76
CA LEU A 46 -3.82 -5.78 17.75
C LEU A 46 -4.95 -4.86 18.22
N ARG A 47 -4.76 -3.54 18.17
CA ARG A 47 -5.81 -2.53 18.39
C ARG A 47 -6.68 -2.37 17.15
N SER A 48 -6.07 -2.54 15.98
CA SER A 48 -6.73 -2.49 14.67
C SER A 48 -6.04 -3.40 13.65
N HIS A 49 -6.68 -3.65 12.52
CA HIS A 49 -6.08 -4.39 11.41
C HIS A 49 -4.86 -3.66 10.78
N PHE A 50 -4.74 -2.35 10.98
CA PHE A 50 -3.57 -1.58 10.54
C PHE A 50 -2.30 -1.91 11.35
N ASP A 51 -2.45 -2.36 12.61
CA ASP A 51 -1.31 -2.75 13.45
C ASP A 51 -0.53 -3.95 12.89
N ILE A 52 -1.15 -4.77 12.01
CA ILE A 52 -0.48 -5.90 11.33
C ILE A 52 0.80 -5.41 10.64
N LYS A 53 0.69 -4.37 9.82
CA LYS A 53 1.81 -3.73 9.10
C LYS A 53 2.95 -3.40 10.05
N LEU A 54 2.65 -2.66 11.11
CA LEU A 54 3.63 -2.12 12.04
C LEU A 54 4.33 -3.23 12.84
N ARG A 55 3.56 -4.23 13.30
CA ARG A 55 4.12 -5.38 14.03
C ARG A 55 4.99 -6.26 13.16
N VAL A 56 4.60 -6.48 11.92
CA VAL A 56 5.41 -7.25 10.95
C VAL A 56 6.70 -6.52 10.63
N LEU A 57 6.64 -5.20 10.35
CA LEU A 57 7.82 -4.38 10.13
C LEU A 57 8.75 -4.35 11.36
N GLN A 58 8.20 -4.24 12.57
CA GLN A 58 8.99 -4.28 13.81
C GLN A 58 9.72 -5.62 13.99
N ARG A 59 9.06 -6.74 13.63
CA ARG A 59 9.65 -8.07 13.73
C ARG A 59 10.73 -8.33 12.67
N LEU A 60 10.52 -7.86 11.43
CA LEU A 60 11.41 -8.15 10.31
C LEU A 60 12.54 -7.12 10.14
N GLY A 61 12.33 -5.87 10.55
CA GLY A 61 13.33 -4.81 10.42
C GLY A 61 14.74 -5.15 10.93
N PRO A 62 14.90 -5.83 12.09
CA PRO A 62 16.21 -6.24 12.56
C PRO A 62 16.93 -7.31 11.70
N LEU A 63 16.20 -8.04 10.86
CA LEU A 63 16.70 -9.19 10.10
C LEU A 63 17.23 -8.83 8.70
N TYR A 64 16.89 -7.63 8.19
CA TYR A 64 17.22 -7.19 6.85
C TYR A 64 17.83 -5.79 6.90
N GLU A 65 18.60 -5.42 5.85
CA GLU A 65 19.05 -4.05 5.69
C GLU A 65 17.88 -3.12 5.35
N TRP A 66 17.01 -3.58 4.45
CA TRP A 66 15.78 -2.90 4.06
C TRP A 66 14.58 -3.85 4.17
N VAL A 67 13.45 -3.34 4.62
CA VAL A 67 12.16 -4.02 4.56
C VAL A 67 11.17 -3.12 3.83
N MET A 68 10.49 -3.66 2.82
CA MET A 68 9.45 -2.97 2.07
C MET A 68 8.10 -3.59 2.41
N TRP A 69 7.27 -2.84 3.11
CA TRP A 69 5.86 -3.19 3.27
C TRP A 69 5.08 -2.84 2.01
N ILE A 70 4.13 -3.71 1.64
CA ILE A 70 3.22 -3.52 0.51
C ILE A 70 1.83 -3.99 0.96
N ASP A 71 0.82 -3.11 0.91
CA ASP A 71 -0.56 -3.46 1.27
C ASP A 71 -1.12 -4.56 0.36
N ASP A 72 -2.12 -5.31 0.86
CA ASP A 72 -2.75 -6.42 0.14
C ASP A 72 -3.61 -5.99 -1.07
N ASP A 73 -3.79 -4.68 -1.27
CA ASP A 73 -4.44 -4.09 -2.45
C ASP A 73 -3.48 -3.28 -3.33
N CYS A 74 -2.17 -3.63 -3.26
CA CYS A 74 -1.08 -3.11 -4.09
C CYS A 74 -0.49 -4.19 -4.99
N TRP A 75 -0.17 -3.83 -6.25
CA TRP A 75 0.48 -4.71 -7.23
C TRP A 75 1.67 -4.01 -7.86
N PHE A 76 2.79 -4.71 -8.03
CA PHE A 76 3.85 -4.27 -8.91
C PHE A 76 3.34 -4.26 -10.36
N THR A 77 3.66 -3.19 -11.08
CA THR A 77 3.28 -2.99 -12.49
C THR A 77 4.48 -2.78 -13.40
N ASP A 78 5.63 -2.38 -12.84
CA ASP A 78 6.89 -2.29 -13.56
C ASP A 78 7.84 -3.41 -13.10
N PHE A 79 8.06 -4.38 -13.97
CA PHE A 79 8.91 -5.54 -13.74
C PHE A 79 10.33 -5.39 -14.33
N ARG A 80 10.69 -4.19 -14.81
CA ARG A 80 12.04 -3.95 -15.33
C ARG A 80 13.07 -4.04 -14.20
N PRO A 81 14.24 -4.63 -14.48
CA PRO A 81 15.30 -4.72 -13.47
C PRO A 81 15.86 -3.34 -13.10
N GLY A 82 16.35 -3.19 -11.88
CA GLY A 82 17.03 -1.99 -11.40
C GLY A 82 16.12 -0.85 -10.92
N ILE A 83 14.79 -0.94 -11.10
CA ILE A 83 13.88 0.16 -10.72
C ILE A 83 13.80 0.34 -9.21
N LEU A 84 13.64 -0.75 -8.47
CA LEU A 84 13.59 -0.68 -7.00
C LEU A 84 14.98 -0.44 -6.41
N GLU A 85 16.01 -1.01 -6.99
CA GLU A 85 17.40 -0.76 -6.63
C GLU A 85 17.75 0.73 -6.73
N ALA A 86 17.34 1.39 -7.81
CA ALA A 86 17.53 2.83 -7.96
C ALA A 86 16.82 3.66 -6.88
N VAL A 87 15.67 3.18 -6.37
CA VAL A 87 15.01 3.81 -5.21
C VAL A 87 15.85 3.64 -3.94
N LEU A 88 16.42 2.45 -3.71
CA LEU A 88 17.25 2.19 -2.53
C LEU A 88 18.58 2.96 -2.57
N GLU A 89 19.18 3.06 -3.74
CA GLU A 89 20.41 3.86 -3.97
C GLU A 89 20.14 5.33 -3.69
N GLU A 90 19.10 5.91 -4.28
CA GLU A 90 18.73 7.31 -4.05
C GLU A 90 18.36 7.57 -2.58
N ALA A 91 17.69 6.63 -1.90
CA ALA A 91 17.41 6.73 -0.47
C ALA A 91 18.71 6.79 0.35
N THR A 92 19.70 5.98 -0.04
CA THR A 92 21.00 5.95 0.62
C THR A 92 21.77 7.26 0.38
N GLU A 93 21.78 7.78 -0.83
CA GLU A 93 22.43 9.08 -1.17
C GLU A 93 21.78 10.25 -0.42
N ARG A 94 20.48 10.19 -0.16
CA ARG A 94 19.72 11.18 0.62
C ARG A 94 19.85 11.02 2.14
N ASP A 95 20.58 10.02 2.61
CA ASP A 95 20.64 9.62 4.02
C ASP A 95 19.24 9.35 4.62
N ALA A 96 18.32 8.82 3.80
CA ALA A 96 16.96 8.50 4.22
C ALA A 96 16.85 7.06 4.73
N ASP A 97 16.28 6.91 5.91
CA ASP A 97 15.99 5.62 6.53
C ASP A 97 14.53 5.17 6.30
N ILE A 98 13.67 6.12 5.95
CA ILE A 98 12.25 5.95 5.75
C ILE A 98 11.91 6.48 4.36
N VAL A 99 11.31 5.64 3.51
CA VAL A 99 10.86 6.05 2.17
C VAL A 99 9.37 5.77 2.03
N ILE A 100 8.59 6.82 1.78
CA ILE A 100 7.14 6.75 1.62
C ILE A 100 6.74 7.67 0.46
N ALA A 101 5.75 7.28 -0.33
CA ALA A 101 5.24 8.15 -1.37
C ALA A 101 4.36 9.27 -0.79
N ARG A 102 4.45 10.48 -1.34
CA ARG A 102 3.43 11.52 -1.13
C ARG A 102 2.06 10.99 -1.54
N GLY A 103 1.01 11.44 -0.86
CA GLY A 103 -0.35 11.16 -1.29
C GLY A 103 -0.62 11.76 -2.67
N ALA A 104 -1.13 10.93 -3.58
CA ALA A 104 -1.54 11.42 -4.89
C ALA A 104 -2.72 12.39 -4.77
N ARG A 105 -2.74 13.42 -5.61
CA ARG A 105 -3.92 14.26 -5.74
C ARG A 105 -5.01 13.46 -6.45
N GLU A 106 -6.10 13.19 -5.77
CA GLU A 106 -7.22 12.43 -6.32
C GLU A 106 -8.04 13.28 -7.31
N PRO A 107 -8.71 12.68 -8.31
CA PRO A 107 -9.50 13.40 -9.29
C PRO A 107 -10.61 14.28 -8.71
N ARG A 108 -11.03 14.02 -7.46
CA ARG A 108 -12.00 14.81 -6.70
C ARG A 108 -11.38 16.04 -6.00
N GLY A 109 -10.09 16.29 -6.19
CA GLY A 109 -9.40 17.48 -5.69
C GLY A 109 -8.81 17.37 -4.30
N PHE A 110 -8.95 16.24 -3.59
CA PHE A 110 -8.32 16.01 -2.29
C PHE A 110 -6.97 15.27 -2.43
N SER A 111 -6.13 15.41 -1.44
CA SER A 111 -4.87 14.66 -1.29
C SER A 111 -4.66 14.31 0.18
N SER A 112 -3.69 13.44 0.45
CA SER A 112 -3.16 13.18 1.78
C SER A 112 -1.67 13.55 1.80
N PHE A 113 -1.11 13.78 2.98
CA PHE A 113 0.32 14.14 3.14
C PHE A 113 1.24 13.07 2.55
N LEU A 114 0.95 11.80 2.86
CA LEU A 114 1.62 10.62 2.33
C LEU A 114 0.62 9.50 2.10
N ASN A 115 1.08 8.39 1.51
CA ASN A 115 0.30 7.16 1.38
C ASN A 115 1.11 5.97 1.91
N SER A 116 0.63 5.36 3.00
CA SER A 116 1.31 4.27 3.73
C SER A 116 1.12 2.87 3.14
N GLY A 117 0.47 2.74 1.99
CA GLY A 117 0.27 1.44 1.33
C GLY A 117 1.57 0.78 0.88
N VAL A 118 2.63 1.58 0.67
CA VAL A 118 3.99 1.09 0.47
C VAL A 118 4.95 1.91 1.32
N ILE A 119 5.76 1.24 2.12
CA ILE A 119 6.76 1.85 3.00
C ILE A 119 8.06 1.06 2.90
N LEU A 120 9.19 1.73 2.62
CA LEU A 120 10.52 1.15 2.79
C LEU A 120 11.13 1.68 4.09
N LEU A 121 11.69 0.76 4.87
CA LEU A 121 12.40 1.07 6.11
C LEU A 121 13.80 0.46 6.07
N ARG A 122 14.82 1.30 6.24
CA ARG A 122 16.19 0.86 6.50
C ARG A 122 16.33 0.46 7.97
N ARG A 123 17.14 -0.55 8.26
CA ARG A 123 17.49 -0.91 9.63
C ARG A 123 18.25 0.23 10.31
N SER A 124 17.54 1.01 11.12
CA SER A 124 18.06 2.20 11.79
C SER A 124 17.28 2.53 13.05
N GLN A 125 17.83 3.45 13.85
CA GLN A 125 17.13 3.99 15.02
C GLN A 125 15.90 4.83 14.60
N ALA A 126 15.94 5.52 13.46
CA ALA A 126 14.82 6.31 12.97
C ALA A 126 13.63 5.41 12.61
N ALA A 127 13.86 4.29 11.90
CA ALA A 127 12.82 3.33 11.58
C ALA A 127 12.23 2.67 12.84
N THR A 128 13.06 2.30 13.80
CA THR A 128 12.62 1.75 15.09
C THR A 128 11.75 2.75 15.84
N SER A 129 12.22 4.00 15.93
CA SER A 129 11.49 5.10 16.57
C SER A 129 10.13 5.34 15.90
N LEU A 130 10.06 5.34 14.56
CA LEU A 130 8.79 5.47 13.85
C LEU A 130 7.81 4.38 14.26
N LEU A 131 8.22 3.11 14.17
CA LEU A 131 7.35 1.95 14.45
C LEU A 131 6.83 1.95 15.89
N GLU A 132 7.71 2.21 16.88
CA GLU A 132 7.33 2.33 18.29
C GLU A 132 6.35 3.47 18.53
N GLY A 133 6.59 4.63 17.90
CA GLY A 133 5.72 5.77 18.00
C GLY A 133 4.33 5.48 17.49
N VAL A 134 4.22 4.98 16.26
CA VAL A 134 2.91 4.70 15.64
C VAL A 134 2.13 3.64 16.41
N LEU A 135 2.80 2.60 16.93
CA LEU A 135 2.16 1.56 17.74
C LEU A 135 1.61 2.06 19.08
N THR A 136 2.08 3.19 19.57
CA THR A 136 1.64 3.77 20.85
C THR A 136 0.75 5.00 20.68
N GLU A 137 0.73 5.62 19.50
CA GLU A 137 -0.02 6.85 19.22
C GLU A 137 -1.52 6.58 19.15
N PRO A 138 -2.36 7.22 20.02
CA PRO A 138 -3.81 7.10 19.95
C PRO A 138 -4.37 7.87 18.75
N ILE A 139 -5.28 7.25 18.00
CA ILE A 139 -5.87 7.87 16.78
C ILE A 139 -6.68 9.16 17.14
N ASP A 140 -7.30 9.22 18.32
CA ASP A 140 -8.05 10.40 18.77
C ASP A 140 -7.12 11.59 19.05
N ASP A 141 -5.87 11.35 19.45
CA ASP A 141 -4.87 12.40 19.64
C ASP A 141 -4.37 12.91 18.28
N VAL A 142 -4.24 12.02 17.30
CA VAL A 142 -3.92 12.39 15.93
C VAL A 142 -5.01 13.25 15.32
N GLU A 143 -6.29 12.86 15.48
CA GLU A 143 -7.44 13.62 14.96
C GLU A 143 -7.49 15.04 15.52
N ARG A 144 -7.22 15.22 16.82
CA ARG A 144 -7.16 16.55 17.45
C ARG A 144 -6.00 17.43 16.98
N TRP A 145 -4.88 16.82 16.60
CA TRP A 145 -3.70 17.50 16.10
C TRP A 145 -3.79 17.81 14.60
N TRP A 146 -4.65 17.07 13.84
CA TRP A 146 -4.68 17.11 12.40
C TRP A 146 -5.15 18.45 11.84
N ASP A 147 -4.42 18.94 10.85
CA ASP A 147 -4.74 20.15 10.07
C ASP A 147 -4.94 19.77 8.60
N GLU A 148 -6.18 19.69 8.13
CA GLU A 148 -6.51 19.27 6.77
C GLU A 148 -5.99 20.21 5.68
N GLU A 149 -5.81 21.51 5.97
CA GLU A 149 -5.27 22.47 5.00
C GLU A 149 -3.79 22.18 4.70
N ARG A 150 -3.04 21.74 5.71
CA ARG A 150 -1.62 21.41 5.60
C ARG A 150 -1.35 19.97 5.23
N LEU A 151 -2.10 19.04 5.79
CA LEU A 151 -1.81 17.60 5.76
C LEU A 151 -2.73 16.83 4.80
N GLY A 152 -3.79 17.50 4.28
CA GLY A 152 -4.82 16.87 3.47
C GLY A 152 -5.81 16.08 4.30
N ILE A 153 -6.57 15.20 3.66
CA ILE A 153 -7.66 14.47 4.31
C ILE A 153 -7.17 13.59 5.47
N PHE A 154 -7.94 13.57 6.55
CA PHE A 154 -7.76 12.63 7.64
C PHE A 154 -8.40 11.28 7.29
N THR A 155 -7.63 10.20 7.34
CA THR A 155 -8.04 8.87 6.84
C THR A 155 -8.52 7.92 7.93
N HIS A 156 -8.33 8.26 9.20
CA HIS A 156 -8.61 7.45 10.39
C HIS A 156 -7.81 6.13 10.41
N GLY A 157 -6.57 6.15 9.93
CA GLY A 157 -5.72 4.97 9.82
C GLY A 157 -4.27 5.19 10.25
N ASP A 158 -3.47 4.14 10.07
CA ASP A 158 -2.03 4.15 10.36
C ASP A 158 -1.27 5.28 9.63
N GLN A 159 -1.74 5.66 8.45
CA GLN A 159 -1.17 6.73 7.65
C GLN A 159 -1.11 8.06 8.42
N ASP A 160 -2.19 8.42 9.11
CA ASP A 160 -2.29 9.66 9.86
C ASP A 160 -1.41 9.62 11.12
N GLN A 161 -1.37 8.45 11.79
CA GLN A 161 -0.47 8.22 12.92
C GLN A 161 1.00 8.33 12.49
N ILE A 162 1.36 7.78 11.32
CA ILE A 162 2.71 7.91 10.75
C ILE A 162 3.06 9.39 10.55
N VAL A 163 2.17 10.19 9.96
CA VAL A 163 2.41 11.62 9.75
C VAL A 163 2.70 12.33 11.08
N LYS A 164 1.84 12.12 12.09
CA LYS A 164 2.03 12.75 13.40
C LYS A 164 3.36 12.34 14.03
N VAL A 165 3.69 11.05 14.04
CA VAL A 165 4.93 10.54 14.63
C VAL A 165 6.18 11.05 13.91
N LEU A 166 6.13 11.19 12.57
CA LEU A 166 7.22 11.81 11.81
C LEU A 166 7.49 13.24 12.26
N HIS A 167 6.45 14.00 12.59
CA HIS A 167 6.57 15.36 13.12
C HIS A 167 7.03 15.37 14.59
N ASP A 168 6.38 14.62 15.47
CA ASP A 168 6.63 14.65 16.92
C ASP A 168 8.04 14.15 17.28
N ARG A 169 8.59 13.23 16.49
CA ARG A 169 9.92 12.64 16.72
C ARG A 169 11.01 13.23 15.82
N ASP A 170 10.73 14.30 15.10
CA ASP A 170 11.64 14.97 14.18
C ASP A 170 12.29 14.02 13.16
N LEU A 171 11.48 13.10 12.60
CA LEU A 171 11.93 12.09 11.66
C LEU A 171 11.86 12.52 10.19
N LEU A 172 11.32 13.71 9.89
CA LEU A 172 11.18 14.21 8.52
C LEU A 172 12.53 14.35 7.81
N GLY A 173 13.59 14.72 8.55
CA GLY A 173 14.95 14.79 8.03
C GLY A 173 15.56 13.44 7.62
N ARG A 174 15.01 12.32 8.14
CA ARG A 174 15.37 10.94 7.80
C ARG A 174 14.34 10.26 6.89
N THR A 175 13.36 11.03 6.38
CA THR A 175 12.27 10.53 5.55
C THR A 175 12.34 11.13 4.16
N TRP A 176 12.43 10.27 3.16
CA TRP A 176 12.28 10.67 1.78
C TRP A 176 10.82 10.47 1.33
N LEU A 177 10.10 11.59 1.12
CA LEU A 177 8.76 11.59 0.54
C LEU A 177 8.88 11.62 -0.98
N THR A 178 8.75 10.45 -1.62
CA THR A 178 8.88 10.30 -3.07
C THR A 178 7.65 10.79 -3.83
N ALA A 179 7.79 10.98 -5.17
CA ALA A 179 6.63 11.07 -6.04
C ALA A 179 5.86 9.73 -6.04
N PRO A 180 4.52 9.75 -6.16
CA PRO A 180 3.70 8.53 -6.13
C PRO A 180 4.16 7.48 -7.14
N GLN A 181 4.52 7.87 -8.36
CA GLN A 181 4.93 6.95 -9.43
C GLN A 181 6.21 6.16 -9.09
N ARG A 182 7.07 6.71 -8.23
CA ARG A 182 8.31 6.03 -7.85
C ARG A 182 8.09 4.84 -6.91
N LEU A 183 7.01 4.85 -6.10
CA LEU A 183 6.86 3.85 -5.05
C LEU A 183 5.42 3.35 -4.89
N ASN A 184 4.41 4.24 -4.93
CA ASN A 184 3.03 3.90 -4.56
C ASN A 184 2.03 4.78 -5.32
N SER A 185 1.64 4.35 -6.51
CA SER A 185 0.83 5.13 -7.45
C SER A 185 -0.65 4.78 -7.39
N ARG A 186 -1.46 5.64 -7.97
CA ARG A 186 -2.91 5.46 -8.12
C ARG A 186 -3.25 5.19 -9.59
N THR A 187 -4.34 4.48 -9.85
CA THR A 187 -4.73 4.10 -11.21
C THR A 187 -4.85 5.28 -12.19
N HIS A 188 -5.27 6.45 -11.72
CA HIS A 188 -5.43 7.64 -12.55
C HIS A 188 -4.11 8.33 -12.94
N LEU A 189 -2.98 7.90 -12.37
CA LEU A 189 -1.65 8.40 -12.72
C LEU A 189 -0.97 7.59 -13.83
N TYR A 190 -1.61 6.51 -14.28
CA TYR A 190 -1.17 5.73 -15.43
C TYR A 190 -1.81 6.29 -16.70
N THR A 191 -1.03 6.58 -17.71
CA THR A 191 -1.47 7.25 -18.94
C THR A 191 -1.15 6.50 -20.22
N ALA A 192 0.02 5.85 -20.28
CA ALA A 192 0.50 5.21 -21.50
C ALA A 192 0.89 3.73 -21.29
N SER A 193 1.37 3.36 -20.09
CA SER A 193 1.96 2.04 -19.84
C SER A 193 1.75 1.60 -18.41
N ALA A 194 1.71 0.28 -18.20
CA ALA A 194 1.81 -0.29 -16.85
C ALA A 194 3.14 0.10 -16.15
N GLN A 195 4.15 0.48 -16.92
CA GLN A 195 5.46 0.91 -16.44
C GLN A 195 5.53 2.40 -16.07
N ASP A 196 4.41 3.15 -16.12
CA ASP A 196 4.35 4.55 -15.69
C ASP A 196 4.62 4.70 -14.18
N ALA A 197 4.48 3.61 -13.43
CA ALA A 197 4.82 3.57 -12.00
C ALA A 197 5.23 2.16 -11.55
N LEU A 198 5.98 2.08 -10.44
CA LEU A 198 6.47 0.81 -9.88
C LEU A 198 5.32 -0.05 -9.30
N VAL A 199 4.45 0.57 -8.49
CA VAL A 199 3.35 -0.11 -7.80
C VAL A 199 2.04 0.63 -8.03
N CYS A 200 0.98 -0.10 -8.39
CA CYS A 200 -0.39 0.42 -8.45
C CYS A 200 -1.15 0.03 -7.17
N HIS A 201 -1.71 1.02 -6.49
CA HIS A 201 -2.49 0.87 -5.27
C HIS A 201 -3.97 1.15 -5.51
N PHE A 202 -4.82 0.15 -5.33
CA PHE A 202 -6.26 0.22 -5.55
C PHE A 202 -7.05 0.64 -4.30
N ALA A 203 -6.42 1.44 -3.40
CA ALA A 203 -7.08 1.91 -2.19
C ALA A 203 -8.34 2.74 -2.51
N GLY A 204 -9.39 2.54 -1.69
CA GLY A 204 -10.64 3.28 -1.82
C GLY A 204 -11.54 2.86 -2.98
N HIS A 205 -11.15 1.89 -3.82
CA HIS A 205 -12.02 1.36 -4.86
C HIS A 205 -13.15 0.51 -4.24
N TYR A 206 -14.39 0.71 -4.70
CA TYR A 206 -15.56 -0.02 -4.21
C TYR A 206 -15.53 -1.52 -4.51
N ASP A 207 -15.06 -1.88 -5.70
CA ASP A 207 -14.80 -3.24 -6.13
C ASP A 207 -13.37 -3.26 -6.70
N ARG A 208 -12.42 -3.64 -5.84
CA ARG A 208 -11.00 -3.67 -6.21
C ARG A 208 -10.72 -4.73 -7.28
N GLU A 209 -11.34 -5.90 -7.19
CA GLU A 209 -11.13 -6.96 -8.19
C GLU A 209 -11.61 -6.52 -9.58
N LEU A 210 -12.74 -5.80 -9.67
CA LEU A 210 -13.21 -5.21 -10.93
C LEU A 210 -12.22 -4.16 -11.45
N SER A 211 -11.68 -3.32 -10.55
CA SER A 211 -10.70 -2.30 -10.94
C SER A 211 -9.39 -2.92 -11.40
N VAL A 212 -8.93 -3.99 -10.77
CA VAL A 212 -7.76 -4.78 -11.21
C VAL A 212 -8.02 -5.40 -12.57
N ALA A 213 -9.23 -5.96 -12.81
CA ALA A 213 -9.59 -6.54 -14.11
C ALA A 213 -9.60 -5.50 -15.24
N TYR A 214 -10.08 -4.28 -14.97
CA TYR A 214 -9.99 -3.19 -15.94
C TYR A 214 -8.54 -2.77 -16.21
N PHE A 215 -7.75 -2.60 -15.16
CA PHE A 215 -6.34 -2.25 -15.28
C PHE A 215 -5.56 -3.32 -16.08
N ALA A 216 -5.79 -4.62 -15.78
CA ALA A 216 -5.19 -5.72 -16.52
C ALA A 216 -5.52 -5.68 -18.02
N ARG A 217 -6.79 -5.41 -18.35
CA ARG A 217 -7.25 -5.28 -19.74
C ARG A 217 -6.61 -4.06 -20.44
N ASP A 218 -6.66 -2.91 -19.79
CA ASP A 218 -6.27 -1.62 -20.38
C ASP A 218 -4.75 -1.55 -20.62
N TYR A 219 -3.96 -2.28 -19.81
CA TYR A 219 -2.50 -2.36 -19.92
C TYR A 219 -1.99 -3.73 -20.42
N HIS A 220 -2.87 -4.58 -20.95
CA HIS A 220 -2.51 -5.88 -21.55
C HIS A 220 -1.73 -6.81 -20.62
N LEU A 221 -2.06 -6.82 -19.33
CA LEU A 221 -1.47 -7.68 -18.31
C LEU A 221 -2.33 -8.93 -18.04
N SER A 222 -1.74 -9.91 -17.36
CA SER A 222 -2.49 -11.04 -16.82
C SER A 222 -3.47 -10.57 -15.70
N PRO A 223 -4.44 -11.41 -15.30
CA PRO A 223 -5.35 -11.06 -14.20
C PRO A 223 -4.67 -10.78 -12.86
N ASP A 224 -3.45 -11.28 -12.65
CA ASP A 224 -2.62 -11.00 -11.48
C ASP A 224 -1.69 -9.79 -11.69
N LEU A 225 -1.92 -8.99 -12.72
CA LEU A 225 -1.11 -7.83 -13.16
C LEU A 225 0.36 -8.18 -13.45
N LEU A 226 0.63 -9.40 -13.88
CA LEU A 226 1.93 -9.81 -14.36
C LEU A 226 2.03 -9.60 -15.88
N PRO A 227 3.20 -9.23 -16.44
CA PRO A 227 3.46 -9.41 -17.86
C PRO A 227 3.15 -10.87 -18.28
N TRP A 228 2.54 -11.07 -19.44
CA TRP A 228 2.09 -12.41 -19.85
C TRP A 228 3.23 -13.42 -19.99
N GLU A 229 4.43 -12.98 -20.38
CA GLU A 229 5.62 -13.83 -20.45
C GLU A 229 6.07 -14.28 -19.05
N VAL A 230 5.98 -13.39 -18.05
CA VAL A 230 6.29 -13.71 -16.65
C VAL A 230 5.24 -14.69 -16.11
N ALA A 231 3.95 -14.41 -16.29
CA ALA A 231 2.88 -15.29 -15.83
C ALA A 231 3.04 -16.71 -16.38
N ARG A 232 3.38 -16.86 -17.69
CA ARG A 232 3.63 -18.17 -18.32
C ARG A 232 4.85 -18.87 -17.74
N ARG A 233 5.94 -18.15 -17.50
CA ARG A 233 7.18 -18.72 -16.92
C ARG A 233 6.94 -19.33 -15.53
N TYR A 234 6.06 -18.71 -14.75
CA TYR A 234 5.68 -19.19 -13.41
C TYR A 234 4.47 -20.14 -13.40
N GLY A 235 3.95 -20.53 -14.56
CA GLY A 235 2.80 -21.43 -14.66
C GLY A 235 1.51 -20.86 -14.08
N ILE A 236 1.38 -19.50 -14.02
CA ILE A 236 0.22 -18.83 -13.48
C ILE A 236 -0.86 -18.74 -14.54
N THR A 237 -1.97 -19.46 -14.31
CA THR A 237 -3.08 -19.63 -15.26
C THR A 237 -4.39 -19.02 -14.76
N THR A 238 -4.33 -17.91 -14.01
CA THR A 238 -5.53 -17.24 -13.51
C THR A 238 -6.43 -16.81 -14.65
N ARG A 239 -7.69 -17.24 -14.59
CA ARG A 239 -8.68 -16.93 -15.61
C ARG A 239 -9.11 -15.47 -15.52
N PRO A 240 -9.11 -14.70 -16.63
CA PRO A 240 -9.70 -13.36 -16.65
C PRO A 240 -11.20 -13.39 -16.30
N MET A 241 -11.69 -12.31 -15.70
CA MET A 241 -13.15 -12.15 -15.50
C MET A 241 -13.86 -12.20 -16.84
N SER A 242 -14.94 -12.98 -16.92
CA SER A 242 -15.77 -13.00 -18.11
C SER A 242 -16.55 -11.68 -18.28
N PRO A 243 -16.99 -11.34 -19.51
CA PRO A 243 -17.82 -10.15 -19.74
C PRO A 243 -19.11 -10.13 -18.89
N ALA A 244 -19.66 -11.31 -18.57
CA ALA A 244 -20.85 -11.42 -17.71
C ALA A 244 -20.53 -11.09 -16.26
N GLU A 245 -19.40 -11.60 -15.73
CA GLU A 245 -18.92 -11.27 -14.38
C GLU A 245 -18.62 -9.78 -14.23
N ILE A 246 -17.98 -9.17 -15.23
CA ILE A 246 -17.69 -7.73 -15.26
C ILE A 246 -18.99 -6.93 -15.22
N ARG A 247 -19.99 -7.26 -16.05
CA ARG A 247 -21.29 -6.57 -16.05
C ARG A 247 -21.99 -6.67 -14.70
N LEU A 248 -22.08 -7.88 -14.15
CA LEU A 248 -22.73 -8.10 -12.86
C LEU A 248 -22.07 -7.30 -11.73
N ARG A 249 -20.73 -7.26 -11.68
CA ARG A 249 -19.99 -6.48 -10.68
C ARG A 249 -20.18 -4.99 -10.88
N GLN A 250 -20.21 -4.53 -12.13
CA GLN A 250 -20.44 -3.14 -12.48
C GLN A 250 -21.84 -2.68 -12.04
N GLU A 251 -22.87 -3.47 -12.33
CA GLU A 251 -24.24 -3.19 -11.89
C GLU A 251 -24.36 -3.14 -10.35
N ARG A 252 -23.71 -4.08 -9.66
CA ARG A 252 -23.65 -4.07 -8.18
C ARG A 252 -22.93 -2.84 -7.64
N ARG A 253 -21.83 -2.43 -8.25
CA ARG A 253 -21.09 -1.22 -7.89
C ARG A 253 -21.94 0.02 -8.07
N ASP A 254 -22.62 0.14 -9.21
CA ASP A 254 -23.45 1.29 -9.54
C ASP A 254 -24.69 1.36 -8.64
N LEU A 255 -25.31 0.21 -8.33
CA LEU A 255 -26.41 0.11 -7.36
C LEU A 255 -25.94 0.55 -5.95
N ARG A 256 -24.78 0.09 -5.49
CA ARG A 256 -24.20 0.52 -4.20
C ARG A 256 -23.94 2.03 -4.20
N GLY A 257 -23.42 2.57 -5.29
CA GLY A 257 -23.20 4.02 -5.46
C GLY A 257 -24.49 4.81 -5.31
N ARG A 258 -25.58 4.38 -5.97
CA ARG A 258 -26.91 5.00 -5.87
C ARG A 258 -27.52 4.89 -4.46
N LEU A 259 -27.30 3.78 -3.76
CA LEU A 259 -27.86 3.56 -2.42
C LEU A 259 -27.03 4.22 -1.31
N LYS A 260 -25.76 4.55 -1.55
CA LYS A 260 -24.86 5.11 -0.53
C LYS A 260 -25.41 6.36 0.18
N PRO A 261 -26.02 7.36 -0.49
CA PRO A 261 -26.58 8.53 0.17
C PRO A 261 -27.68 8.18 1.18
N TYR A 262 -28.48 7.14 0.89
CA TYR A 262 -29.59 6.69 1.75
C TYR A 262 -29.10 5.82 2.91
N LEU A 263 -28.03 5.05 2.72
CA LEU A 263 -27.51 4.11 3.72
C LEU A 263 -26.53 4.78 4.70
N LYS A 264 -25.87 5.88 4.30
CA LYS A 264 -24.91 6.59 5.16
C LYS A 264 -25.52 7.06 6.47
N PRO A 265 -26.66 7.77 6.52
CA PRO A 265 -27.28 8.24 7.78
C PRO A 265 -27.66 7.09 8.71
N LEU A 266 -28.16 5.97 8.17
CA LEU A 266 -28.52 4.78 8.95
C LEU A 266 -27.29 4.16 9.61
N ARG A 267 -26.19 4.05 8.86
CA ARG A 267 -24.92 3.50 9.37
C ARG A 267 -24.32 4.39 10.45
N ASP A 268 -24.37 5.69 10.27
CA ASP A 268 -23.81 6.65 11.23
C ASP A 268 -24.62 6.60 12.55
N ARG A 269 -25.95 6.52 12.50
CA ARG A 269 -26.80 6.28 13.70
C ARG A 269 -26.48 4.95 14.40
N LEU A 270 -26.26 3.86 13.65
CA LEU A 270 -25.90 2.57 14.24
C LEU A 270 -24.51 2.58 14.91
N ARG A 271 -23.57 3.39 14.41
CA ARG A 271 -22.25 3.58 15.04
C ARG A 271 -22.36 4.37 16.34
N GLU A 272 -23.19 5.40 16.38
CA GLU A 272 -23.46 6.17 17.62
C GLU A 272 -24.09 5.30 18.73
N VAL A 273 -25.05 4.44 18.36
CA VAL A 273 -25.66 3.49 19.31
C VAL A 273 -24.67 2.46 19.84
N ARG A 274 -23.68 2.04 19.04
CA ARG A 274 -22.64 1.09 19.49
C ARG A 274 -21.51 1.73 20.32
N ARG A 275 -21.38 3.04 20.29
CA ARG A 275 -20.41 3.80 21.10
C ARG A 275 -20.96 4.21 22.48
N ARG A 276 -22.27 4.09 22.68
CA ARG A 276 -22.96 4.22 23.97
C ARG A 276 -23.06 2.87 24.66
#